data_b1893695e718b8319bfd4dbd08d4470b
#
_entry.id   b1893695e718b8319bfd4dbd08d4470b
#
_cell.length_a   1.000
_cell.length_b   1.000
_cell.length_c   1.000
_cell.angle_alpha   90.00
_cell.angle_beta   90.00
_cell.angle_gamma   90.00
#
_symmetry.space_group_name_H-M   'P 1'
#
loop_
_entity.id
_entity.type
_entity.pdbx_description
1 polymer ?
#
loop_
_entity_poly.entity_id
_entity_poly.type
_entity_poly.pdbx_seq_one_letter_code
_entity_poly.pdbx_strand_id
1 'polypeptide(L)'
;VYFGDGPLLIIAGAGTGKTTVVTERIKHFISSGKALPSEILALTFTEKAAREMEERVDVIMPYGVTQMWISTFHRFCDRLLRAEAIHIGLNPAYKLMTDTDATMLFRTHLFHFHLDYFRPLGNPTKFIGGILQHFSRLQDEDVSPEQYLTWVESQKAENTDATEELRIRLRGIMR
;
A
#
# COMPACT_ATOMS: atom_id res chain seq x y z
N VAL A 1 -10.00 27.14 3.19
CA VAL A 1 -9.82 27.35 1.75
C VAL A 1 -8.67 28.32 1.50
N TYR A 2 -8.69 29.51 2.10
CA TYR A 2 -7.76 30.62 1.83
C TYR A 2 -6.47 30.62 2.69
N PHE A 3 -6.16 29.52 3.38
CA PHE A 3 -4.92 29.40 4.14
C PHE A 3 -3.72 29.54 3.19
N GLY A 4 -2.71 30.30 3.62
CA GLY A 4 -1.50 30.57 2.84
C GLY A 4 -0.62 29.35 2.62
N ASP A 5 0.68 29.56 2.43
CA ASP A 5 1.65 28.52 2.17
C ASP A 5 2.01 27.77 3.48
N GLY A 6 2.34 26.50 3.33
CA GLY A 6 2.75 25.62 4.44
C GLY A 6 1.76 24.48 4.76
N PRO A 7 2.16 23.59 5.65
CA PRO A 7 1.34 22.44 6.03
C PRO A 7 0.07 22.87 6.78
N LEU A 8 -1.07 22.31 6.36
CA LEU A 8 -2.37 22.57 6.97
C LEU A 8 -3.01 21.24 7.37
N LEU A 9 -3.30 21.06 8.65
CA LEU A 9 -4.09 19.93 9.16
C LEU A 9 -5.55 20.38 9.38
N ILE A 10 -6.49 19.68 8.74
CA ILE A 10 -7.93 19.89 8.92
C ILE A 10 -8.52 18.69 9.63
N ILE A 11 -8.99 18.88 10.86
CA ILE A 11 -9.68 17.85 11.66
C ILE A 11 -11.18 18.04 11.49
N ALA A 12 -11.87 17.01 10.97
CA ALA A 12 -13.29 17.07 10.71
C ALA A 12 -13.93 15.68 10.77
N GLY A 13 -15.13 15.58 11.30
CA GLY A 13 -15.92 14.36 11.40
C GLY A 13 -16.38 13.80 10.05
N ALA A 14 -16.99 12.64 10.03
CA ALA A 14 -17.64 12.10 8.82
C ALA A 14 -18.80 13.00 8.40
N GLY A 15 -18.99 13.21 7.09
CA GLY A 15 -20.09 14.03 6.55
C GLY A 15 -19.96 15.56 6.70
N THR A 16 -18.90 16.07 7.29
CA THR A 16 -18.71 17.51 7.55
C THR A 16 -18.18 18.31 6.34
N GLY A 17 -18.07 17.69 5.18
CA GLY A 17 -17.62 18.38 3.96
C GLY A 17 -16.11 18.49 3.78
N LYS A 18 -15.29 17.58 4.38
CA LYS A 18 -13.84 17.56 4.18
C LYS A 18 -13.42 17.60 2.70
N THR A 19 -14.04 16.74 1.90
CA THR A 19 -13.75 16.68 0.45
C THR A 19 -14.11 17.99 -0.24
N THR A 20 -15.20 18.64 0.16
CA THR A 20 -15.59 19.94 -0.37
C THR A 20 -14.55 21.02 -0.08
N VAL A 21 -14.00 21.03 1.15
CA VAL A 21 -12.93 22.00 1.50
C VAL A 21 -11.68 21.79 0.64
N VAL A 22 -11.28 20.53 0.41
CA VAL A 22 -10.14 20.19 -0.46
C VAL A 22 -10.41 20.64 -1.89
N THR A 23 -11.59 20.34 -2.44
CA THR A 23 -11.96 20.71 -3.79
C THR A 23 -11.99 22.24 -3.97
N GLU A 24 -12.58 22.97 -3.02
CA GLU A 24 -12.61 24.45 -3.06
C GLU A 24 -11.20 25.06 -2.90
N ARG A 25 -10.31 24.42 -2.17
CA ARG A 25 -8.91 24.84 -2.07
C ARG A 25 -8.17 24.65 -3.40
N ILE A 26 -8.35 23.52 -4.07
CA ILE A 26 -7.80 23.27 -5.41
C ILE A 26 -8.29 24.34 -6.39
N LYS A 27 -9.58 24.60 -6.41
CA LYS A 27 -10.18 25.69 -7.23
C LYS A 27 -9.51 27.04 -6.97
N HIS A 28 -9.36 27.38 -5.71
CA HIS A 28 -8.76 28.65 -5.31
C HIS A 28 -7.31 28.76 -5.80
N PHE A 29 -6.50 27.69 -5.70
CA PHE A 29 -5.12 27.73 -6.18
C PHE A 29 -5.04 27.96 -7.68
N ILE A 30 -5.89 27.28 -8.46
CA ILE A 30 -5.92 27.43 -9.92
C ILE A 30 -6.45 28.82 -10.31
N SER A 31 -7.58 29.24 -9.75
CA SER A 31 -8.22 30.52 -10.12
C SER A 31 -7.39 31.73 -9.70
N SER A 32 -6.60 31.63 -8.63
CA SER A 32 -5.70 32.68 -8.19
C SER A 32 -4.33 32.65 -8.86
N GLY A 33 -4.07 31.68 -9.74
CA GLY A 33 -2.76 31.51 -10.40
C GLY A 33 -1.63 31.08 -9.46
N LYS A 34 -1.96 30.56 -8.26
CA LYS A 34 -0.97 30.08 -7.28
C LYS A 34 -0.32 28.76 -7.65
N ALA A 35 -1.03 27.90 -8.39
CA ALA A 35 -0.53 26.65 -8.91
C ALA A 35 -1.18 26.31 -10.24
N LEU A 36 -0.43 25.71 -11.13
CA LEU A 36 -0.95 25.09 -12.33
C LEU A 36 -1.62 23.76 -11.97
N PRO A 37 -2.63 23.31 -12.74
CA PRO A 37 -3.26 21.99 -12.51
C PRO A 37 -2.25 20.84 -12.44
N SER A 38 -1.21 20.87 -13.28
CA SER A 38 -0.14 19.85 -13.32
C SER A 38 0.76 19.84 -12.08
N GLU A 39 0.73 20.89 -11.27
CA GLU A 39 1.50 21.00 -10.03
C GLU A 39 0.70 20.56 -8.79
N ILE A 40 -0.56 20.16 -8.99
CA ILE A 40 -1.46 19.76 -7.89
C ILE A 40 -1.58 18.24 -7.87
N LEU A 41 -1.22 17.66 -6.72
CA LEU A 41 -1.48 16.27 -6.38
C LEU A 41 -2.55 16.19 -5.31
N ALA A 42 -3.67 15.55 -5.62
CA ALA A 42 -4.76 15.28 -4.67
C ALA A 42 -4.93 13.77 -4.47
N LEU A 43 -4.69 13.30 -3.25
CA LEU A 43 -4.77 11.90 -2.92
C LEU A 43 -5.96 11.61 -2.00
N THR A 44 -6.64 10.51 -2.28
CA THR A 44 -7.76 9.99 -1.48
C THR A 44 -7.51 8.54 -1.10
N PHE A 45 -8.33 8.02 -0.20
CA PHE A 45 -8.21 6.62 0.22
C PHE A 45 -8.98 5.66 -0.68
N THR A 46 -10.09 6.09 -1.29
CA THR A 46 -10.96 5.23 -2.11
C THR A 46 -11.09 5.73 -3.54
N GLU A 47 -11.23 4.80 -4.48
CA GLU A 47 -11.49 5.11 -5.90
C GLU A 47 -12.77 5.93 -6.09
N LYS A 48 -13.80 5.66 -5.28
CA LYS A 48 -15.05 6.43 -5.31
C LYS A 48 -14.79 7.90 -4.96
N ALA A 49 -14.04 8.15 -3.88
CA ALA A 49 -13.71 9.52 -3.46
C ALA A 49 -12.80 10.23 -4.48
N ALA A 50 -11.89 9.51 -5.14
CA ALA A 50 -11.07 10.07 -6.21
C ALA A 50 -11.94 10.54 -7.38
N ARG A 51 -12.85 9.71 -7.87
CA ARG A 51 -13.79 10.07 -8.95
C ARG A 51 -14.69 11.23 -8.58
N GLU A 52 -15.29 11.21 -7.39
CA GLU A 52 -16.13 12.32 -6.92
C GLU A 52 -15.36 13.65 -6.84
N MET A 53 -14.08 13.59 -6.47
CA MET A 53 -13.23 14.77 -6.44
C MET A 53 -12.90 15.26 -7.85
N GLU A 54 -12.54 14.35 -8.76
CA GLU A 54 -12.27 14.63 -10.16
C GLU A 54 -13.48 15.28 -10.84
N GLU A 55 -14.66 14.68 -10.73
CA GLU A 55 -15.93 15.25 -11.27
C GLU A 55 -16.22 16.67 -10.75
N ARG A 56 -15.98 16.94 -9.47
CA ARG A 56 -16.20 18.26 -8.88
C ARG A 56 -15.16 19.30 -9.34
N VAL A 57 -13.96 18.87 -9.64
CA VAL A 57 -12.90 19.74 -10.15
C VAL A 57 -13.12 20.02 -11.64
N ASP A 58 -13.48 19.00 -12.43
CA ASP A 58 -13.71 19.12 -13.87
C ASP A 58 -14.80 20.13 -14.25
N VAL A 59 -15.85 20.23 -13.43
CA VAL A 59 -16.94 21.21 -13.63
C VAL A 59 -16.43 22.67 -13.64
N ILE A 60 -15.25 22.92 -13.07
CA ILE A 60 -14.74 24.27 -12.84
C ILE A 60 -13.54 24.57 -13.74
N MET A 61 -12.95 23.52 -14.29
CA MET A 61 -11.79 23.66 -15.13
C MET A 61 -12.17 24.16 -16.52
N PRO A 62 -11.39 25.06 -17.12
CA PRO A 62 -11.54 25.40 -18.51
C PRO A 62 -11.39 24.13 -19.39
N TYR A 63 -12.18 24.00 -20.42
CA TYR A 63 -12.11 22.89 -21.37
C TYR A 63 -10.66 22.63 -21.81
N GLY A 64 -10.18 21.39 -21.63
CA GLY A 64 -8.85 20.97 -22.08
C GLY A 64 -7.76 20.89 -21.03
N VAL A 65 -8.03 21.20 -19.76
CA VAL A 65 -7.05 21.08 -18.67
C VAL A 65 -7.20 19.73 -17.96
N THR A 66 -6.56 18.69 -18.49
CA THR A 66 -6.70 17.29 -18.00
C THR A 66 -5.48 16.77 -17.22
N GLN A 67 -4.58 17.64 -16.76
CA GLN A 67 -3.29 17.20 -16.22
C GLN A 67 -3.18 17.23 -14.68
N MET A 68 -4.28 17.31 -13.95
CA MET A 68 -4.25 17.21 -12.49
C MET A 68 -4.11 15.76 -12.04
N TRP A 69 -3.34 15.54 -10.97
CA TRP A 69 -3.18 14.22 -10.39
C TRP A 69 -4.17 14.01 -9.24
N ILE A 70 -5.37 13.52 -9.57
CA ILE A 70 -6.37 13.09 -8.59
C ILE A 70 -6.43 11.57 -8.61
N SER A 71 -6.07 10.90 -7.51
CA SER A 71 -6.05 9.44 -7.47
C SER A 71 -6.06 8.91 -6.03
N THR A 72 -6.13 7.59 -5.88
CA THR A 72 -5.80 6.94 -4.62
C THR A 72 -4.29 6.88 -4.40
N PHE A 73 -3.85 6.72 -3.13
CA PHE A 73 -2.43 6.51 -2.81
C PHE A 73 -1.84 5.34 -3.60
N HIS A 74 -2.52 4.21 -3.67
CA HIS A 74 -2.04 3.02 -4.39
C HIS A 74 -1.85 3.29 -5.88
N ARG A 75 -2.81 3.96 -6.51
CA ARG A 75 -2.74 4.29 -7.95
C ARG A 75 -1.64 5.30 -8.26
N PHE A 76 -1.44 6.27 -7.38
CA PHE A 76 -0.33 7.21 -7.47
C PHE A 76 1.03 6.49 -7.36
N CYS A 77 1.19 5.61 -6.35
CA CYS A 77 2.41 4.82 -6.16
C CYS A 77 2.67 3.89 -7.34
N ASP A 78 1.66 3.20 -7.88
CA ASP A 78 1.82 2.35 -9.06
C ASP A 78 2.31 3.16 -10.28
N ARG A 79 1.73 4.33 -10.50
CA ARG A 79 2.15 5.22 -11.58
C ARG A 79 3.59 5.71 -11.42
N LEU A 80 3.96 6.10 -10.20
CA LEU A 80 5.31 6.53 -9.88
C LEU A 80 6.32 5.39 -10.07
N LEU A 81 6.02 4.20 -9.53
CA LEU A 81 6.85 3.02 -9.68
C LEU A 81 7.04 2.60 -11.14
N ARG A 82 6.02 2.74 -11.98
CA ARG A 82 6.15 2.46 -13.42
C ARG A 82 7.01 3.48 -14.15
N ALA A 83 6.89 4.76 -13.77
CA ALA A 83 7.70 5.82 -14.35
C ALA A 83 9.19 5.66 -14.01
N GLU A 84 9.49 5.28 -12.77
CA GLU A 84 10.84 5.15 -12.23
C GLU A 84 11.37 3.69 -12.22
N ALA A 85 10.62 2.75 -12.82
CA ALA A 85 10.89 1.32 -12.74
C ALA A 85 12.32 0.94 -13.09
N ILE A 86 12.85 1.53 -14.17
CA ILE A 86 14.21 1.23 -14.67
C ILE A 86 15.27 1.64 -13.64
N HIS A 87 15.07 2.78 -12.95
CA HIS A 87 16.01 3.30 -11.98
C HIS A 87 16.11 2.42 -10.71
N ILE A 88 15.04 1.69 -10.40
CA ILE A 88 14.97 0.80 -9.22
C ILE A 88 15.05 -0.68 -9.60
N GLY A 89 15.40 -1.01 -10.85
CA GLY A 89 15.55 -2.38 -11.32
C GLY A 89 14.24 -3.16 -11.48
N LEU A 90 13.10 -2.49 -11.58
CA LEU A 90 11.80 -3.11 -11.86
C LEU A 90 11.51 -3.13 -13.37
N ASN A 91 10.76 -4.15 -13.80
CA ASN A 91 10.19 -4.17 -15.13
C ASN A 91 8.97 -3.24 -15.19
N PRO A 92 8.93 -2.19 -16.04
CA PRO A 92 7.76 -1.31 -16.14
C PRO A 92 6.44 -2.02 -16.48
N ALA A 93 6.53 -3.19 -17.12
CA ALA A 93 5.38 -4.03 -17.46
C ALA A 93 4.98 -5.03 -16.36
N TYR A 94 5.43 -4.82 -15.11
CA TYR A 94 5.02 -5.68 -14.01
C TYR A 94 3.49 -5.71 -13.84
N LYS A 95 2.98 -6.81 -13.34
CA LYS A 95 1.55 -6.96 -13.01
C LYS A 95 1.36 -6.88 -11.51
N LEU A 96 0.39 -6.08 -11.08
CA LEU A 96 -0.06 -6.10 -9.70
C LEU A 96 -0.78 -7.42 -9.43
N MET A 97 -0.38 -8.09 -8.37
CA MET A 97 -0.93 -9.36 -7.95
C MET A 97 -2.11 -9.10 -7.01
N THR A 98 -3.23 -9.77 -7.26
CA THR A 98 -4.36 -9.78 -6.32
C THR A 98 -4.10 -10.80 -5.20
N ASP A 99 -4.87 -10.72 -4.10
CA ASP A 99 -4.81 -11.71 -3.01
C ASP A 99 -5.09 -13.14 -3.52
N THR A 100 -5.95 -13.26 -4.52
CA THR A 100 -6.24 -14.55 -5.16
C THR A 100 -5.03 -15.05 -5.93
N ASP A 101 -4.37 -14.19 -6.70
CA ASP A 101 -3.15 -14.54 -7.46
C ASP A 101 -2.02 -14.93 -6.52
N ALA A 102 -1.82 -14.18 -5.43
CA ALA A 102 -0.84 -14.48 -4.39
C ALA A 102 -1.11 -15.85 -3.74
N THR A 103 -2.36 -16.13 -3.42
CA THR A 103 -2.78 -17.43 -2.89
C THR A 103 -2.53 -18.56 -3.87
N MET A 104 -2.84 -18.37 -5.15
CA MET A 104 -2.57 -19.36 -6.19
C MET A 104 -1.07 -19.59 -6.39
N LEU A 105 -0.28 -18.54 -6.46
CA LEU A 105 1.16 -18.62 -6.59
C LEU A 105 1.77 -19.40 -5.41
N PHE A 106 1.37 -19.04 -4.19
CA PHE A 106 1.86 -19.71 -2.98
C PHE A 106 1.48 -21.18 -2.96
N ARG A 107 0.24 -21.53 -3.35
CA ARG A 107 -0.21 -22.94 -3.47
C ARG A 107 0.62 -23.74 -4.47
N THR A 108 0.91 -23.15 -5.63
CA THR A 108 1.71 -23.78 -6.68
C THR A 108 3.12 -24.13 -6.18
N HIS A 109 3.69 -23.26 -5.36
CA HIS A 109 5.04 -23.42 -4.83
C HIS A 109 5.11 -23.99 -3.41
N LEU A 110 3.97 -24.37 -2.82
CA LEU A 110 3.86 -24.81 -1.42
C LEU A 110 4.86 -25.90 -1.02
N PHE A 111 5.16 -26.81 -1.93
CA PHE A 111 6.07 -27.93 -1.67
C PHE A 111 7.56 -27.58 -1.86
N HIS A 112 7.87 -26.39 -2.38
CA HIS A 112 9.22 -25.86 -2.45
C HIS A 112 9.65 -25.17 -1.16
N PHE A 113 8.70 -24.76 -0.32
CA PHE A 113 8.99 -24.14 0.97
C PHE A 113 9.22 -25.18 2.05
N HIS A 114 10.16 -24.93 2.94
CA HIS A 114 10.46 -25.79 4.10
C HIS A 114 9.47 -25.53 5.26
N LEU A 115 8.16 -25.74 5.00
CA LEU A 115 7.06 -25.45 5.93
C LEU A 115 6.65 -26.75 6.68
N ASP A 116 7.37 -27.14 7.71
CA ASP A 116 7.03 -28.35 8.45
C ASP A 116 5.71 -28.20 9.23
N TYR A 117 5.68 -27.27 10.18
CA TYR A 117 4.47 -26.99 10.96
C TYR A 117 3.35 -26.35 10.14
N PHE A 118 3.68 -25.41 9.27
CA PHE A 118 2.70 -24.64 8.48
C PHE A 118 2.16 -25.38 7.25
N ARG A 119 2.58 -26.65 7.06
CA ARG A 119 2.09 -27.54 6.01
C ARG A 119 1.67 -28.88 6.60
N PRO A 120 0.58 -28.95 7.39
CA PRO A 120 0.13 -30.18 8.00
C PRO A 120 -0.33 -31.20 6.96
N LEU A 121 -0.01 -32.49 7.17
CA LEU A 121 -0.29 -33.58 6.25
C LEU A 121 -1.79 -33.73 5.90
N GLY A 122 -2.69 -33.45 6.85
CA GLY A 122 -4.14 -33.57 6.62
C GLY A 122 -4.75 -32.41 5.82
N ASN A 123 -4.16 -31.21 5.89
CA ASN A 123 -4.59 -30.02 5.14
C ASN A 123 -3.41 -29.09 4.85
N PRO A 124 -2.65 -29.36 3.79
CA PRO A 124 -1.43 -28.62 3.47
C PRO A 124 -1.65 -27.12 3.23
N THR A 125 -2.86 -26.72 2.87
CA THR A 125 -3.19 -25.32 2.52
C THR A 125 -3.75 -24.52 3.70
N LYS A 126 -3.91 -25.14 4.88
CA LYS A 126 -4.57 -24.54 6.06
C LYS A 126 -4.01 -23.17 6.45
N PHE A 127 -2.71 -22.98 6.35
CA PHE A 127 -2.03 -21.78 6.87
C PHE A 127 -1.67 -20.76 5.80
N ILE A 128 -1.96 -21.00 4.52
CA ILE A 128 -1.57 -20.08 3.41
C ILE A 128 -2.06 -18.66 3.66
N GLY A 129 -3.34 -18.48 3.98
CA GLY A 129 -3.88 -17.14 4.25
C GLY A 129 -3.20 -16.44 5.41
N GLY A 130 -2.90 -17.16 6.50
CA GLY A 130 -2.16 -16.59 7.64
C GLY A 130 -0.73 -16.21 7.31
N ILE A 131 -0.03 -17.01 6.50
CA ILE A 131 1.33 -16.72 6.05
C ILE A 131 1.34 -15.48 5.15
N LEU A 132 0.44 -15.39 4.17
CA LEU A 132 0.34 -14.23 3.28
C LEU A 132 0.00 -12.96 4.04
N GLN A 133 -0.94 -13.05 5.00
CA GLN A 133 -1.26 -11.92 5.88
C GLN A 133 -0.06 -11.49 6.74
N HIS A 134 0.73 -12.45 7.21
CA HIS A 134 1.95 -12.15 7.97
C HIS A 134 2.98 -11.43 7.10
N PHE A 135 3.19 -11.87 5.86
CA PHE A 135 4.08 -11.18 4.92
C PHE A 135 3.59 -9.76 4.60
N SER A 136 2.28 -9.58 4.38
CA SER A 136 1.71 -8.25 4.17
C SER A 136 2.02 -7.31 5.32
N ARG A 137 1.88 -7.77 6.57
CA ARG A 137 2.21 -6.96 7.76
C ARG A 137 3.69 -6.62 7.87
N LEU A 138 4.59 -7.54 7.51
CA LEU A 138 6.03 -7.26 7.48
C LEU A 138 6.36 -6.18 6.45
N GLN A 139 5.70 -6.23 5.28
CA GLN A 139 5.85 -5.22 4.23
C GLN A 139 5.28 -3.86 4.65
N ASP A 140 4.12 -3.83 5.34
CA ASP A 140 3.52 -2.61 5.87
C ASP A 140 4.44 -1.89 6.88
N GLU A 141 5.24 -2.65 7.63
CA GLU A 141 6.22 -2.16 8.61
C GLU A 141 7.64 -1.99 8.04
N ASP A 142 7.82 -2.16 6.73
CA ASP A 142 9.11 -2.08 6.02
C ASP A 142 10.19 -3.02 6.60
N VAL A 143 9.76 -4.22 7.03
CA VAL A 143 10.65 -5.25 7.58
C VAL A 143 11.11 -6.19 6.48
N SER A 144 12.42 -6.20 6.20
CA SER A 144 13.01 -7.12 5.21
C SER A 144 13.07 -8.56 5.74
N PRO A 145 13.15 -9.58 4.84
CA PRO A 145 13.35 -10.97 5.23
C PRO A 145 14.58 -11.17 6.12
N GLU A 146 15.69 -10.48 5.83
CA GLU A 146 16.94 -10.57 6.60
C GLU A 146 16.78 -9.97 8.00
N GLN A 147 16.11 -8.83 8.12
CA GLN A 147 15.80 -8.20 9.40
C GLN A 147 14.92 -9.11 10.26
N TYR A 148 13.91 -9.72 9.65
CA TYR A 148 13.03 -10.64 10.34
C TYR A 148 13.77 -11.90 10.81
N LEU A 149 14.61 -12.51 9.98
CA LEU A 149 15.45 -13.64 10.37
C LEU A 149 16.38 -13.29 11.53
N THR A 150 17.07 -12.15 11.44
CA THR A 150 17.96 -11.67 12.50
C THR A 150 17.20 -11.49 13.81
N TRP A 151 15.98 -10.93 13.74
CA TRP A 151 15.12 -10.79 14.92
C TRP A 151 14.74 -12.15 15.51
N VAL A 152 14.29 -13.11 14.69
CA VAL A 152 13.95 -14.46 15.15
C VAL A 152 15.14 -15.15 15.81
N GLU A 153 16.35 -14.98 15.27
CA GLU A 153 17.58 -15.55 15.82
C GLU A 153 18.03 -14.87 17.12
N SER A 154 17.75 -13.55 17.24
CA SER A 154 18.07 -12.80 18.45
C SER A 154 17.12 -13.10 19.61
N GLN A 155 15.93 -13.65 19.34
CA GLN A 155 15.01 -14.06 20.41
C GLN A 155 15.69 -15.16 21.22
N LYS A 156 16.30 -14.78 22.36
CA LYS A 156 16.87 -15.74 23.29
C LYS A 156 15.73 -16.61 23.81
N ALA A 157 15.85 -17.91 23.61
CA ALA A 157 14.97 -18.85 24.28
C ALA A 157 15.18 -18.66 25.79
N GLU A 158 14.27 -18.00 26.45
CA GLU A 158 14.06 -18.28 27.85
C GLU A 158 13.66 -19.76 27.86
N ASN A 159 14.50 -20.60 28.43
CA ASN A 159 14.52 -22.05 28.49
C ASN A 159 13.16 -22.77 28.67
N THR A 160 12.23 -22.55 27.75
CA THR A 160 10.97 -23.29 27.69
C THR A 160 10.84 -23.93 26.30
N ASP A 161 10.52 -25.21 26.26
CA ASP A 161 10.26 -25.99 25.02
C ASP A 161 9.33 -25.27 24.06
N ALA A 162 8.36 -24.49 24.57
CA ALA A 162 7.44 -23.68 23.80
C ALA A 162 8.11 -22.55 22.99
N THR A 163 9.19 -21.98 23.50
CA THR A 163 9.90 -20.87 22.82
C THR A 163 10.75 -21.42 21.67
N GLU A 164 11.40 -22.57 21.87
CA GLU A 164 12.19 -23.21 20.80
C GLU A 164 11.27 -23.71 19.67
N GLU A 165 10.12 -24.28 20.03
CA GLU A 165 9.09 -24.67 19.04
C GLU A 165 8.61 -23.47 18.23
N LEU A 166 8.38 -22.30 18.86
CA LEU A 166 8.02 -21.07 18.18
C LEU A 166 9.11 -20.60 17.22
N ARG A 167 10.39 -20.65 17.63
CA ARG A 167 11.53 -20.28 16.77
C ARG A 167 11.64 -21.18 15.54
N ILE A 168 11.48 -22.49 15.70
CA ILE A 168 11.47 -23.44 14.59
C ILE A 168 10.35 -23.13 13.62
N ARG A 169 9.14 -22.84 14.12
CA ARG A 169 8.00 -22.44 13.30
C ARG A 169 8.27 -21.17 12.51
N LEU A 170 8.76 -20.11 13.17
CA LEU A 170 9.07 -18.82 12.53
C LEU A 170 10.18 -18.94 11.47
N ARG A 171 11.22 -19.72 11.72
CA ARG A 171 12.28 -19.99 10.71
C ARG A 171 11.73 -20.71 9.48
N GLY A 172 10.76 -21.62 9.67
CA GLY A 172 10.12 -22.34 8.55
C GLY A 172 9.32 -21.45 7.60
N ILE A 173 8.91 -20.26 8.03
CA ILE A 173 8.19 -19.30 7.17
C ILE A 173 9.14 -18.55 6.23
N MET A 174 10.42 -18.38 6.63
CA MET A 174 11.36 -17.47 5.97
C MET A 174 12.41 -18.18 5.09
N ARG A 175 12.41 -19.51 5.05
CA ARG A 175 13.26 -20.33 4.18
C ARG A 175 12.49 -20.86 2.98
#